data_f26f6760d2650e83386781b02c4e04ed
#
_entry.id   f26f6760d2650e83386781b02c4e04ed
#
_cell.length_a   1.000
_cell.length_b   1.000
_cell.length_c   1.000
_cell.angle_alpha   90.00
_cell.angle_beta   90.00
_cell.angle_gamma   90.00
#
_symmetry.space_group_name_H-M   'P 1'
#
loop_
_entity.id
_entity.type
_entity.pdbx_description
1 polymer ?
#
loop_
_entity_poly.entity_id
_entity_poly.type
_entity_poly.pdbx_seq_one_letter_code
_entity_poly.pdbx_strand_id
1 'polypeptide(L)'
;MDEIKLSDDVIEQIKDFKNKYRHLTEEQKSLIDKLITDKELKERYKKYGLCHDCSQPETGSFYCQSCNSPRFKQNFKNWTSGNHDVDEFIQKAQLKAKDWKHIIEWIEYDKFEDVEYLAKGGFGTTFKAVWKDGPIWDYDNDQWKRAAKTKVALKCLYNSQDITADFLKEVESNILVYKTKYIVRCMGITKDTETNNFMMVMELKNGSLRQHLNNNFFSLNWKQKLFSLTDIALGLKNIHDKGLMHHDFHCGNILSDFDKEAFITDLGLCQPANIKSSQNSNKEIYGVLPYVAPEVLRGKEYTQASDIYGYGIIAY
;
A
#
# COMPACT_ATOMS: atom_id res chain seq x y z
N MET A 1 -13.21 0.80 -19.61
CA MET A 1 -13.94 2.07 -19.41
C MET A 1 -12.95 3.16 -19.76
N ASP A 2 -13.29 3.97 -20.72
CA ASP A 2 -12.46 5.11 -21.11
C ASP A 2 -12.39 6.09 -19.93
N GLU A 3 -11.21 6.60 -19.66
CA GLU A 3 -11.00 7.57 -18.57
C GLU A 3 -11.75 8.87 -18.92
N ILE A 4 -12.62 9.34 -18.01
CA ILE A 4 -13.30 10.62 -18.18
C ILE A 4 -12.24 11.74 -18.16
N LYS A 5 -12.27 12.61 -19.17
CA LYS A 5 -11.31 13.71 -19.35
C LYS A 5 -12.03 15.06 -19.47
N LEU A 6 -11.33 16.12 -19.09
CA LEU A 6 -11.78 17.48 -19.41
C LEU A 6 -11.67 17.70 -20.93
N SER A 7 -12.63 18.43 -21.51
CA SER A 7 -12.54 18.88 -22.88
C SER A 7 -11.49 19.98 -23.05
N ASP A 8 -10.98 20.13 -24.28
CA ASP A 8 -9.98 21.15 -24.59
C ASP A 8 -10.49 22.56 -24.30
N ASP A 9 -11.79 22.82 -24.53
CA ASP A 9 -12.43 24.13 -24.23
C ASP A 9 -12.41 24.45 -22.72
N VAL A 10 -12.59 23.44 -21.86
CA VAL A 10 -12.50 23.62 -20.41
C VAL A 10 -11.05 23.84 -19.98
N ILE A 11 -10.12 23.05 -20.53
CA ILE A 11 -8.70 23.16 -20.24
C ILE A 11 -8.21 24.57 -20.58
N GLU A 12 -8.55 25.09 -21.78
CA GLU A 12 -8.12 26.41 -22.25
C GLU A 12 -8.53 27.53 -21.29
N GLN A 13 -9.71 27.41 -20.65
CA GLN A 13 -10.20 28.42 -19.70
C GLN A 13 -9.55 28.37 -18.31
N ILE A 14 -8.95 27.23 -17.93
CA ILE A 14 -8.40 27.02 -16.56
C ILE A 14 -6.87 26.77 -16.51
N LYS A 15 -6.21 26.54 -17.65
CA LYS A 15 -4.79 26.18 -17.74
C LYS A 15 -3.85 27.21 -17.09
N ASP A 16 -4.25 28.48 -17.08
CA ASP A 16 -3.44 29.57 -16.51
C ASP A 16 -3.62 29.75 -15.00
N PHE A 17 -4.47 28.95 -14.37
CA PHE A 17 -4.65 28.99 -12.92
C PHE A 17 -3.50 28.26 -12.20
N LYS A 18 -2.32 28.91 -12.18
CA LYS A 18 -1.05 28.35 -11.65
C LYS A 18 -1.04 28.08 -10.15
N ASN A 19 -2.02 28.63 -9.40
CA ASN A 19 -2.10 28.47 -7.96
C ASN A 19 -2.88 27.21 -7.58
N LYS A 20 -2.50 26.58 -6.45
CA LYS A 20 -3.34 25.54 -5.87
C LYS A 20 -4.75 26.08 -5.65
N TYR A 21 -5.79 25.29 -5.83
CA TYR A 21 -7.21 25.68 -5.74
C TYR A 21 -7.51 26.56 -4.51
N ARG A 22 -6.93 26.26 -3.36
CA ARG A 22 -7.13 27.05 -2.11
C ARG A 22 -6.65 28.50 -2.20
N HIS A 23 -5.78 28.83 -3.12
CA HIS A 23 -5.21 30.17 -3.33
C HIS A 23 -5.82 30.89 -4.53
N LEU A 24 -6.79 30.29 -5.22
CA LEU A 24 -7.51 30.92 -6.31
C LEU A 24 -8.50 31.97 -5.79
N THR A 25 -8.84 32.94 -6.64
CA THR A 25 -9.90 33.92 -6.33
C THR A 25 -11.25 33.24 -6.31
N GLU A 26 -12.24 33.84 -5.68
CA GLU A 26 -13.61 33.29 -5.65
C GLU A 26 -14.24 33.22 -7.05
N GLU A 27 -13.90 34.15 -7.94
CA GLU A 27 -14.31 34.13 -9.36
C GLU A 27 -13.73 32.91 -10.09
N GLN A 28 -12.42 32.64 -9.90
CA GLN A 28 -11.76 31.46 -10.48
C GLN A 28 -12.34 30.16 -9.93
N LYS A 29 -12.61 30.09 -8.62
CA LYS A 29 -13.27 28.92 -8.01
C LYS A 29 -14.66 28.70 -8.56
N SER A 30 -15.45 29.77 -8.71
CA SER A 30 -16.80 29.73 -9.29
C SER A 30 -16.77 29.23 -10.73
N LEU A 31 -15.80 29.69 -11.53
CA LEU A 31 -15.63 29.26 -12.90
C LEU A 31 -15.28 27.75 -12.96
N ILE A 32 -14.37 27.26 -12.13
CA ILE A 32 -14.03 25.84 -12.04
C ILE A 32 -15.26 25.01 -11.68
N ASP A 33 -16.04 25.46 -10.68
CA ASP A 33 -17.24 24.76 -10.23
C ASP A 33 -18.33 24.69 -11.31
N LYS A 34 -18.38 25.68 -12.21
CA LYS A 34 -19.27 25.72 -13.38
C LYS A 34 -18.78 24.82 -14.53
N LEU A 35 -17.47 24.87 -14.84
CA LEU A 35 -16.90 24.20 -16.01
C LEU A 35 -16.68 22.69 -15.78
N ILE A 36 -16.20 22.30 -14.61
CA ILE A 36 -15.95 20.89 -14.28
C ILE A 36 -17.20 20.31 -13.63
N THR A 37 -18.06 19.68 -14.41
CA THR A 37 -19.31 19.10 -13.95
C THR A 37 -19.13 17.71 -13.33
N ASP A 38 -18.15 16.92 -13.82
CA ASP A 38 -17.82 15.63 -13.23
C ASP A 38 -17.24 15.79 -11.84
N LYS A 39 -17.81 15.06 -10.88
CA LYS A 39 -17.46 15.17 -9.45
C LYS A 39 -16.06 14.68 -9.16
N GLU A 40 -15.64 13.55 -9.77
CA GLU A 40 -14.32 12.96 -9.54
C GLU A 40 -13.23 13.86 -10.12
N LEU A 41 -13.38 14.34 -11.35
CA LEU A 41 -12.43 15.27 -11.97
C LEU A 41 -12.32 16.57 -11.18
N LYS A 42 -13.44 17.10 -10.69
CA LYS A 42 -13.48 18.32 -9.85
C LYS A 42 -12.69 18.14 -8.56
N GLU A 43 -12.91 17.04 -7.84
CA GLU A 43 -12.19 16.73 -6.60
C GLU A 43 -10.68 16.52 -6.86
N ARG A 44 -10.32 15.84 -7.96
CA ARG A 44 -8.92 15.67 -8.38
C ARG A 44 -8.27 17.01 -8.65
N TYR A 45 -8.92 17.88 -9.44
CA TYR A 45 -8.42 19.23 -9.72
C TYR A 45 -8.25 20.05 -8.43
N LYS A 46 -9.26 20.06 -7.56
CA LYS A 46 -9.20 20.80 -6.28
C LYS A 46 -8.04 20.34 -5.39
N LYS A 47 -7.75 19.06 -5.41
CA LYS A 47 -6.74 18.44 -4.54
C LYS A 47 -5.33 18.54 -5.10
N TYR A 48 -5.16 18.29 -6.39
CA TYR A 48 -3.85 18.08 -7.01
C TYR A 48 -3.49 19.12 -8.07
N GLY A 49 -4.48 19.71 -8.77
CA GLY A 49 -4.28 20.63 -9.88
C GLY A 49 -4.27 19.92 -11.23
N LEU A 50 -3.75 20.61 -12.26
CA LEU A 50 -3.57 20.08 -13.59
C LEU A 50 -2.18 19.49 -13.79
N CYS A 51 -2.10 18.40 -14.52
CA CYS A 51 -0.88 17.80 -14.99
C CYS A 51 -0.15 18.75 -15.96
N HIS A 52 1.15 18.91 -15.77
CA HIS A 52 1.99 19.77 -16.62
C HIS A 52 2.01 19.27 -18.08
N ASP A 53 2.00 17.93 -18.30
CA ASP A 53 2.18 17.35 -19.63
C ASP A 53 0.90 17.29 -20.45
N CYS A 54 -0.25 16.93 -19.82
CA CYS A 54 -1.50 16.71 -20.55
C CYS A 54 -2.65 17.64 -20.14
N SER A 55 -2.41 18.54 -19.19
CA SER A 55 -3.38 19.52 -18.66
C SER A 55 -4.69 18.88 -18.12
N GLN A 56 -4.71 17.57 -17.88
CA GLN A 56 -5.81 16.89 -17.18
C GLN A 56 -5.62 16.95 -15.66
N PRO A 57 -6.67 16.86 -14.84
CA PRO A 57 -6.52 16.79 -13.40
C PRO A 57 -5.65 15.61 -12.97
N GLU A 58 -4.59 15.87 -12.19
CA GLU A 58 -3.71 14.83 -11.67
C GLU A 58 -4.50 13.80 -10.84
N THR A 59 -4.03 12.56 -10.81
CA THR A 59 -4.63 11.47 -10.03
C THR A 59 -4.04 11.34 -8.64
N GLY A 60 -2.81 11.83 -8.46
CA GLY A 60 -2.05 11.86 -7.21
C GLY A 60 -1.20 13.13 -7.12
N SER A 61 -0.45 13.28 -6.04
CA SER A 61 0.47 14.41 -5.88
C SER A 61 1.61 14.28 -6.89
N PHE A 62 1.69 15.21 -7.83
CA PHE A 62 2.64 15.19 -8.95
C PHE A 62 2.59 13.89 -9.77
N TYR A 63 1.41 13.28 -9.87
CA TYR A 63 1.20 12.04 -10.60
C TYR A 63 -0.03 12.12 -11.49
N CYS A 64 0.18 11.83 -12.76
CA CYS A 64 -0.89 11.71 -13.76
C CYS A 64 -0.94 10.29 -14.32
N GLN A 65 -2.02 9.57 -14.06
CA GLN A 65 -2.20 8.20 -14.57
C GLN A 65 -2.22 8.18 -16.10
N SER A 66 -2.92 9.12 -16.75
CA SER A 66 -3.03 9.19 -18.22
C SER A 66 -1.66 9.33 -18.90
N CYS A 67 -0.71 10.05 -18.30
CA CYS A 67 0.66 10.19 -18.82
C CYS A 67 1.53 8.98 -18.46
N ASN A 68 1.45 8.49 -17.22
CA ASN A 68 2.36 7.46 -16.74
C ASN A 68 2.00 6.05 -17.23
N SER A 69 0.71 5.72 -17.42
CA SER A 69 0.31 4.40 -17.95
C SER A 69 0.91 4.08 -19.31
N PRO A 70 0.89 4.98 -20.34
CA PRO A 70 1.60 4.72 -21.59
C PRO A 70 3.11 4.56 -21.43
N ARG A 71 3.75 5.33 -20.55
CA ARG A 71 5.19 5.24 -20.25
C ARG A 71 5.56 3.86 -19.68
N PHE A 72 4.77 3.36 -18.71
CA PHE A 72 4.94 2.00 -18.21
C PHE A 72 4.76 0.96 -19.31
N LYS A 73 3.70 1.08 -20.11
CA LYS A 73 3.41 0.15 -21.20
C LYS A 73 4.56 0.06 -22.21
N GLN A 74 5.20 1.17 -22.55
CA GLN A 74 6.38 1.18 -23.43
C GLN A 74 7.58 0.46 -22.80
N ASN A 75 7.70 0.46 -21.47
CA ASN A 75 8.79 -0.18 -20.74
C ASN A 75 8.58 -1.67 -20.48
N PHE A 76 7.38 -2.23 -20.65
CA PHE A 76 7.10 -3.66 -20.36
C PHE A 76 7.98 -4.64 -21.12
N LYS A 77 8.44 -4.28 -22.31
CA LYS A 77 9.36 -5.10 -23.13
C LYS A 77 10.80 -5.18 -22.57
N ASN A 78 11.15 -4.36 -21.61
CA ASN A 78 12.53 -4.19 -21.12
C ASN A 78 12.80 -5.00 -19.84
N TRP A 79 11.78 -5.69 -19.28
CA TRP A 79 11.95 -6.49 -18.09
C TRP A 79 11.00 -7.70 -18.09
N THR A 80 11.37 -8.74 -17.37
CA THR A 80 10.53 -9.90 -17.06
C THR A 80 11.00 -10.52 -15.75
N SER A 81 10.08 -11.03 -14.97
CA SER A 81 10.38 -11.82 -13.76
C SER A 81 10.71 -13.29 -14.08
N GLY A 82 10.56 -13.69 -15.36
CA GLY A 82 10.59 -15.08 -15.77
C GLY A 82 9.32 -15.87 -15.40
N ASN A 83 8.30 -15.20 -14.88
CA ASN A 83 6.99 -15.78 -14.57
C ASN A 83 5.87 -14.89 -15.13
N HIS A 84 5.06 -15.46 -16.02
CA HIS A 84 4.01 -14.72 -16.73
C HIS A 84 2.99 -14.07 -15.79
N ASP A 85 2.57 -14.77 -14.73
CA ASP A 85 1.53 -14.28 -13.81
C ASP A 85 2.02 -13.08 -13.00
N VAL A 86 3.31 -13.09 -12.59
CA VAL A 86 3.97 -11.96 -11.93
C VAL A 86 4.09 -10.78 -12.87
N ASP A 87 4.53 -11.00 -14.10
CA ASP A 87 4.69 -9.95 -15.10
C ASP A 87 3.34 -9.29 -15.40
N GLU A 88 2.30 -10.09 -15.65
CA GLU A 88 0.95 -9.60 -15.91
C GLU A 88 0.38 -8.83 -14.70
N PHE A 89 0.61 -9.33 -13.48
CA PHE A 89 0.17 -8.68 -12.25
C PHE A 89 0.81 -7.30 -12.10
N ILE A 90 2.15 -7.22 -12.20
CA ILE A 90 2.89 -5.94 -12.07
C ILE A 90 2.45 -4.96 -13.16
N GLN A 91 2.36 -5.40 -14.43
CA GLN A 91 1.92 -4.57 -15.54
C GLN A 91 0.52 -4.01 -15.30
N LYS A 92 -0.44 -4.84 -14.87
CA LYS A 92 -1.80 -4.41 -14.52
C LYS A 92 -1.80 -3.41 -13.36
N ALA A 93 -0.98 -3.63 -12.32
CA ALA A 93 -0.86 -2.73 -11.17
C ALA A 93 -0.31 -1.36 -11.60
N GLN A 94 0.75 -1.33 -12.43
CA GLN A 94 1.35 -0.10 -12.95
C GLN A 94 0.37 0.72 -13.80
N LEU A 95 -0.40 0.07 -14.66
CA LEU A 95 -1.42 0.76 -15.49
C LEU A 95 -2.57 1.34 -14.65
N LYS A 96 -2.89 0.74 -13.50
CA LYS A 96 -3.94 1.19 -12.59
C LYS A 96 -3.45 2.15 -11.51
N ALA A 97 -2.14 2.36 -11.38
CA ALA A 97 -1.57 3.22 -10.35
C ALA A 97 -2.11 4.66 -10.49
N LYS A 98 -2.61 5.22 -9.40
CA LYS A 98 -3.13 6.59 -9.32
C LYS A 98 -2.20 7.54 -8.56
N ASP A 99 -1.09 7.03 -8.02
CA ASP A 99 -0.08 7.76 -7.23
C ASP A 99 1.23 6.99 -7.28
N TRP A 100 2.37 7.65 -7.10
CA TRP A 100 3.70 7.04 -7.02
C TRP A 100 3.79 5.89 -6.02
N LYS A 101 3.05 6.00 -4.95
CA LYS A 101 3.01 5.02 -3.87
C LYS A 101 2.29 3.73 -4.22
N HIS A 102 1.48 3.72 -5.29
CA HIS A 102 0.79 2.53 -5.80
C HIS A 102 1.60 1.80 -6.88
N ILE A 103 2.78 2.30 -7.24
CA ILE A 103 3.64 1.64 -8.21
C ILE A 103 4.27 0.42 -7.55
N ILE A 104 4.10 -0.73 -8.21
CA ILE A 104 4.79 -1.99 -7.92
C ILE A 104 5.77 -2.24 -9.04
N GLU A 105 7.01 -2.56 -8.70
CA GLU A 105 8.07 -2.81 -9.68
C GLU A 105 8.54 -4.27 -9.62
N TRP A 106 8.95 -4.83 -10.76
CA TRP A 106 9.88 -5.93 -10.77
C TRP A 106 11.27 -5.38 -10.47
N ILE A 107 11.96 -5.98 -9.52
CA ILE A 107 13.28 -5.51 -9.07
C ILE A 107 14.23 -6.70 -9.12
N GLU A 108 15.24 -6.61 -9.96
CA GLU A 108 16.26 -7.65 -10.06
C GLU A 108 16.98 -7.81 -8.71
N TYR A 109 17.29 -9.05 -8.32
CA TYR A 109 17.84 -9.33 -6.99
C TYR A 109 19.23 -8.72 -6.77
N ASP A 110 20.01 -8.55 -7.84
CA ASP A 110 21.33 -7.89 -7.82
C ASP A 110 21.27 -6.38 -7.49
N LYS A 111 20.07 -5.80 -7.51
CA LYS A 111 19.81 -4.41 -7.08
C LYS A 111 19.81 -4.25 -5.56
N PHE A 112 19.84 -5.34 -4.81
CA PHE A 112 19.96 -5.31 -3.35
C PHE A 112 21.39 -5.55 -2.90
N GLU A 113 21.80 -4.87 -1.84
CA GLU A 113 23.06 -5.05 -1.12
C GLU A 113 22.75 -5.18 0.38
N ASP A 114 23.71 -5.73 1.13
CA ASP A 114 23.61 -5.92 2.58
C ASP A 114 22.34 -6.70 2.99
N VAL A 115 22.03 -7.79 2.27
CA VAL A 115 20.89 -8.65 2.59
C VAL A 115 21.19 -9.44 3.85
N GLU A 116 20.48 -9.14 4.93
CA GLU A 116 20.68 -9.77 6.22
C GLU A 116 19.35 -10.28 6.78
N TYR A 117 19.38 -11.45 7.42
CA TYR A 117 18.22 -12.00 8.13
C TYR A 117 17.70 -11.00 9.17
N LEU A 118 16.38 -10.76 9.18
CA LEU A 118 15.73 -9.87 10.13
C LEU A 118 14.84 -10.62 11.12
N ALA A 119 13.92 -11.45 10.60
CA ALA A 119 12.94 -12.15 11.43
C ALA A 119 12.32 -13.36 10.69
N LYS A 120 11.79 -14.32 11.48
CA LYS A 120 10.95 -15.41 10.98
C LYS A 120 9.58 -15.31 11.64
N GLY A 121 8.53 -15.28 10.82
CA GLY A 121 7.13 -15.23 11.26
C GLY A 121 6.37 -16.52 10.91
N GLY A 122 5.06 -16.52 11.20
CA GLY A 122 4.18 -17.65 10.87
C GLY A 122 4.05 -17.92 9.37
N PHE A 123 4.16 -16.90 8.53
CA PHE A 123 3.94 -16.99 7.09
C PHE A 123 5.20 -16.90 6.25
N GLY A 124 6.37 -16.67 6.84
CA GLY A 124 7.60 -16.55 6.06
C GLY A 124 8.79 -16.00 6.83
N THR A 125 9.83 -15.70 6.06
CA THR A 125 11.07 -15.12 6.56
C THR A 125 11.26 -13.72 5.98
N THR A 126 11.72 -12.78 6.80
CA THR A 126 11.97 -11.40 6.39
C THR A 126 13.46 -11.11 6.51
N PHE A 127 14.01 -10.46 5.49
CA PHE A 127 15.37 -9.95 5.46
C PHE A 127 15.34 -8.42 5.39
N LYS A 128 16.35 -7.75 5.90
CA LYS A 128 16.60 -6.33 5.63
C LYS A 128 17.65 -6.23 4.51
N ALA A 129 17.54 -5.21 3.68
CA ALA A 129 18.47 -4.96 2.60
C ALA A 129 18.54 -3.47 2.27
N VAL A 130 19.50 -3.08 1.44
CA VAL A 130 19.57 -1.76 0.83
C VAL A 130 19.27 -1.88 -0.67
N TRP A 131 18.17 -1.28 -1.13
CA TRP A 131 17.86 -1.19 -2.55
C TRP A 131 18.66 -0.04 -3.16
N LYS A 132 19.59 -0.37 -4.06
CA LYS A 132 20.56 0.57 -4.65
C LYS A 132 19.92 1.73 -5.39
N ASP A 133 18.87 1.44 -6.17
CA ASP A 133 18.21 2.43 -7.03
C ASP A 133 17.08 3.16 -6.30
N GLY A 134 16.49 2.54 -5.27
CA GLY A 134 15.30 3.02 -4.58
C GLY A 134 14.04 3.07 -5.47
N PRO A 135 12.86 3.39 -4.90
CA PRO A 135 11.60 3.43 -5.63
C PRO A 135 11.51 4.62 -6.58
N ILE A 136 10.72 4.45 -7.64
CA ILE A 136 10.30 5.55 -8.51
C ILE A 136 9.45 6.55 -7.71
N TRP A 137 9.72 7.86 -7.90
CA TRP A 137 8.96 8.92 -7.25
C TRP A 137 8.57 10.07 -8.17
N ASP A 138 9.12 10.14 -9.41
CA ASP A 138 8.81 11.17 -10.40
C ASP A 138 9.22 10.71 -11.80
N TYR A 139 8.78 11.46 -12.83
CA TYR A 139 9.19 11.31 -14.22
C TYR A 139 9.49 12.69 -14.81
N ASP A 140 10.72 12.88 -15.28
CA ASP A 140 11.17 14.14 -15.83
C ASP A 140 12.28 13.90 -16.87
N ASN A 141 12.35 14.75 -17.91
CA ASN A 141 13.32 14.62 -18.99
C ASN A 141 13.38 13.21 -19.60
N ASP A 142 12.20 12.62 -19.86
CA ASP A 142 12.02 11.28 -20.42
C ASP A 142 12.63 10.14 -19.59
N GLN A 143 12.85 10.36 -18.31
CA GLN A 143 13.42 9.37 -17.39
C GLN A 143 12.64 9.29 -16.06
N TRP A 144 12.58 8.07 -15.53
CA TRP A 144 12.09 7.83 -14.17
C TRP A 144 13.10 8.34 -13.15
N LYS A 145 12.67 9.24 -12.28
CA LYS A 145 13.45 9.65 -11.11
C LYS A 145 13.25 8.66 -9.98
N ARG A 146 14.34 8.26 -9.35
CA ARG A 146 14.37 7.31 -8.24
C ARG A 146 14.87 7.96 -6.97
N ALA A 147 14.34 7.50 -5.85
CA ALA A 147 14.84 7.87 -4.53
C ALA A 147 16.20 7.18 -4.34
N ALA A 148 17.28 7.78 -4.09
CA ALA A 148 18.59 7.17 -3.83
C ALA A 148 18.51 5.87 -2.97
N LYS A 149 19.63 5.25 -2.63
CA LYS A 149 19.72 4.05 -1.77
C LYS A 149 18.67 4.04 -0.64
N THR A 150 17.79 3.04 -0.66
CA THR A 150 16.66 2.94 0.26
C THR A 150 16.71 1.64 1.05
N LYS A 151 16.62 1.71 2.37
CA LYS A 151 16.51 0.51 3.21
C LYS A 151 15.13 -0.12 3.04
N VAL A 152 15.10 -1.43 2.81
CA VAL A 152 13.89 -2.20 2.53
C VAL A 152 13.83 -3.48 3.37
N ALA A 153 12.63 -4.02 3.53
CA ALA A 153 12.39 -5.36 4.02
C ALA A 153 12.03 -6.27 2.83
N LEU A 154 12.68 -7.41 2.72
CA LEU A 154 12.40 -8.45 1.74
C LEU A 154 11.62 -9.56 2.47
N LYS A 155 10.30 -9.65 2.25
CA LYS A 155 9.44 -10.66 2.86
C LYS A 155 9.29 -11.85 1.90
N CYS A 156 9.88 -12.99 2.28
CA CYS A 156 9.80 -14.27 1.60
C CYS A 156 8.68 -15.10 2.26
N LEU A 157 7.62 -15.45 1.54
CA LEU A 157 6.63 -16.40 2.04
C LEU A 157 7.15 -17.83 1.92
N TYR A 158 6.65 -18.73 2.77
CA TYR A 158 7.00 -20.15 2.66
C TYR A 158 6.54 -20.72 1.32
N ASN A 159 7.38 -21.55 0.70
CA ASN A 159 7.14 -22.21 -0.59
C ASN A 159 6.87 -21.24 -1.75
N SER A 160 7.50 -20.05 -1.73
CA SER A 160 7.33 -19.04 -2.78
C SER A 160 8.24 -19.23 -4.01
N GLN A 161 8.79 -20.43 -4.22
CA GLN A 161 9.49 -20.77 -5.47
C GLN A 161 8.50 -20.79 -6.65
N ASP A 162 7.30 -21.32 -6.42
CA ASP A 162 6.16 -21.17 -7.31
C ASP A 162 5.26 -20.06 -6.77
N ILE A 163 4.94 -19.10 -7.64
CA ILE A 163 4.01 -18.03 -7.26
C ILE A 163 2.63 -18.62 -6.98
N THR A 164 2.17 -18.41 -5.76
CA THR A 164 0.80 -18.78 -5.36
C THR A 164 -0.15 -17.60 -5.55
N ALA A 165 -1.43 -17.93 -5.75
CA ALA A 165 -2.48 -16.91 -5.76
C ALA A 165 -2.49 -16.10 -4.44
N ASP A 166 -2.13 -16.71 -3.32
CA ASP A 166 -2.06 -16.06 -2.00
C ASP A 166 -0.95 -15.01 -1.94
N PHE A 167 0.22 -15.27 -2.56
CA PHE A 167 1.30 -14.29 -2.66
C PHE A 167 0.84 -13.03 -3.41
N LEU A 168 0.27 -13.20 -4.60
CA LEU A 168 -0.20 -12.07 -5.41
C LEU A 168 -1.37 -11.35 -4.73
N LYS A 169 -2.25 -12.08 -4.03
CA LYS A 169 -3.35 -11.52 -3.26
C LYS A 169 -2.85 -10.64 -2.10
N GLU A 170 -1.77 -11.02 -1.41
CA GLU A 170 -1.19 -10.19 -0.36
C GLU A 170 -0.64 -8.89 -0.93
N VAL A 171 0.09 -8.94 -2.07
CA VAL A 171 0.56 -7.74 -2.76
C VAL A 171 -0.62 -6.87 -3.22
N GLU A 172 -1.68 -7.47 -3.80
CA GLU A 172 -2.88 -6.75 -4.24
C GLU A 172 -3.59 -6.09 -3.07
N SER A 173 -3.73 -6.78 -1.93
CA SER A 173 -4.31 -6.23 -0.70
C SER A 173 -3.53 -5.01 -0.23
N ASN A 174 -2.19 -5.06 -0.25
CA ASN A 174 -1.32 -3.93 0.06
C ASN A 174 -1.60 -2.73 -0.85
N ILE A 175 -1.65 -2.93 -2.17
CA ILE A 175 -1.94 -1.86 -3.13
C ILE A 175 -3.32 -1.25 -2.87
N LEU A 176 -4.32 -2.10 -2.63
CA LEU A 176 -5.71 -1.68 -2.47
C LEU A 176 -5.93 -0.81 -1.23
N VAL A 177 -5.31 -1.18 -0.09
CA VAL A 177 -5.50 -0.47 1.20
C VAL A 177 -4.52 0.68 1.39
N TYR A 178 -3.41 0.73 0.64
CA TYR A 178 -2.42 1.79 0.77
C TYR A 178 -2.98 3.14 0.29
N LYS A 179 -3.71 3.81 1.15
CA LYS A 179 -4.28 5.15 0.91
C LYS A 179 -3.59 6.22 1.75
N THR A 180 -3.06 5.80 2.89
CA THR A 180 -2.43 6.67 3.89
C THR A 180 -1.14 6.04 4.39
N LYS A 181 -0.39 6.78 5.19
CA LYS A 181 0.88 6.35 5.76
C LYS A 181 0.80 5.26 6.84
N TYR A 182 -0.38 4.78 7.22
CA TYR A 182 -0.57 3.84 8.35
C TYR A 182 -0.55 2.36 7.97
N ILE A 183 -0.22 2.07 6.72
CA ILE A 183 -0.02 0.71 6.20
C ILE A 183 1.42 0.62 5.68
N VAL A 184 2.11 -0.47 5.95
CA VAL A 184 3.45 -0.70 5.40
C VAL A 184 3.35 -0.84 3.89
N ARG A 185 4.08 -0.01 3.13
CA ARG A 185 4.05 -0.01 1.67
C ARG A 185 4.77 -1.23 1.11
N CYS A 186 4.13 -1.93 0.16
CA CYS A 186 4.81 -2.80 -0.79
C CYS A 186 5.25 -1.97 -2.00
N MET A 187 6.51 -2.10 -2.42
CA MET A 187 7.10 -1.33 -3.51
C MET A 187 7.40 -2.18 -4.74
N GLY A 188 7.45 -3.49 -4.60
CA GLY A 188 7.75 -4.38 -5.71
C GLY A 188 7.85 -5.83 -5.33
N ILE A 189 8.22 -6.63 -6.32
CA ILE A 189 8.50 -8.06 -6.20
C ILE A 189 9.91 -8.31 -6.73
N THR A 190 10.63 -9.19 -6.09
CA THR A 190 11.95 -9.69 -6.52
C THR A 190 11.99 -11.20 -6.39
N LYS A 191 13.02 -11.83 -6.94
CA LYS A 191 13.27 -13.27 -6.81
C LYS A 191 14.71 -13.50 -6.40
N ASP A 192 14.91 -14.18 -5.28
CA ASP A 192 16.23 -14.60 -4.82
C ASP A 192 16.83 -15.61 -5.81
N THR A 193 18.00 -15.33 -6.34
CA THR A 193 18.66 -16.13 -7.36
C THR A 193 19.23 -17.44 -6.82
N GLU A 194 19.47 -17.55 -5.52
CA GLU A 194 20.01 -18.76 -4.90
C GLU A 194 18.90 -19.74 -4.53
N THR A 195 17.85 -19.25 -3.88
CA THR A 195 16.75 -20.08 -3.38
C THR A 195 15.59 -20.19 -4.37
N ASN A 196 15.56 -19.37 -5.41
CA ASN A 196 14.45 -19.20 -6.35
C ASN A 196 13.12 -18.76 -5.70
N ASN A 197 13.14 -18.26 -4.46
CA ASN A 197 11.95 -17.77 -3.79
C ASN A 197 11.61 -16.35 -4.25
N PHE A 198 10.31 -16.11 -4.51
CA PHE A 198 9.81 -14.77 -4.70
C PHE A 198 9.68 -14.06 -3.36
N MET A 199 9.97 -12.76 -3.36
CA MET A 199 9.91 -11.91 -2.18
C MET A 199 9.17 -10.61 -2.47
N MET A 200 8.37 -10.15 -1.52
CA MET A 200 7.81 -8.79 -1.53
C MET A 200 8.86 -7.80 -1.04
N VAL A 201 9.04 -6.71 -1.77
CA VAL A 201 9.91 -5.59 -1.39
C VAL A 201 9.08 -4.55 -0.67
N MET A 202 9.29 -4.41 0.62
CA MET A 202 8.46 -3.59 1.51
C MET A 202 9.28 -2.49 2.19
N GLU A 203 8.59 -1.47 2.66
CA GLU A 203 9.20 -0.43 3.49
C GLU A 203 9.73 -1.03 4.80
N LEU A 204 11.01 -0.78 5.11
CA LEU A 204 11.61 -1.25 6.37
C LEU A 204 11.16 -0.37 7.53
N LYS A 205 10.72 -1.00 8.62
CA LYS A 205 10.38 -0.36 9.91
C LYS A 205 11.28 -0.87 11.02
N ASN A 206 11.31 -0.15 12.15
CA ASN A 206 12.27 -0.42 13.24
C ASN A 206 11.95 -1.66 14.09
N GLY A 207 10.78 -2.28 13.88
CA GLY A 207 10.38 -3.50 14.58
C GLY A 207 8.88 -3.54 14.88
N SER A 208 8.41 -4.62 15.51
CA SER A 208 7.01 -4.75 15.86
C SER A 208 6.65 -4.01 17.14
N LEU A 209 5.39 -3.59 17.25
CA LEU A 209 4.84 -2.99 18.47
C LEU A 209 5.02 -3.93 19.67
N ARG A 210 4.90 -5.25 19.47
CA ARG A 210 5.18 -6.25 20.53
C ARG A 210 6.60 -6.11 21.07
N GLN A 211 7.60 -6.04 20.18
CA GLN A 211 9.00 -5.86 20.60
C GLN A 211 9.19 -4.53 21.33
N HIS A 212 8.57 -3.46 20.80
CA HIS A 212 8.65 -2.13 21.42
C HIS A 212 8.03 -2.11 22.80
N LEU A 213 6.84 -2.68 22.99
CA LEU A 213 6.17 -2.76 24.28
C LEU A 213 6.96 -3.62 25.28
N ASN A 214 7.50 -4.76 24.87
CA ASN A 214 8.31 -5.60 25.75
C ASN A 214 9.53 -4.87 26.31
N ASN A 215 10.15 -4.01 25.51
CA ASN A 215 11.39 -3.33 25.88
C ASN A 215 11.15 -1.97 26.58
N ASN A 216 10.06 -1.27 26.25
CA ASN A 216 9.90 0.16 26.54
C ASN A 216 8.55 0.53 27.17
N PHE A 217 7.69 -0.42 27.55
CA PHE A 217 6.32 -0.13 28.01
C PHE A 217 6.25 0.93 29.12
N PHE A 218 7.14 0.84 30.11
CA PHE A 218 7.16 1.76 31.27
C PHE A 218 7.75 3.13 30.93
N SER A 219 8.53 3.26 29.85
CA SER A 219 9.08 4.54 29.40
C SER A 219 8.12 5.32 28.49
N LEU A 220 7.11 4.65 27.93
CA LEU A 220 6.12 5.30 27.06
C LEU A 220 5.16 6.17 27.87
N ASN A 221 5.11 7.46 27.55
CA ASN A 221 4.10 8.35 28.10
C ASN A 221 2.73 8.17 27.43
N TRP A 222 1.68 8.67 28.06
CA TRP A 222 0.31 8.55 27.55
C TRP A 222 0.11 9.17 26.17
N LYS A 223 0.82 10.25 25.86
CA LYS A 223 0.73 10.90 24.56
C LYS A 223 1.23 9.98 23.44
N GLN A 224 2.36 9.32 23.65
CA GLN A 224 2.92 8.35 22.69
C GLN A 224 1.98 7.14 22.51
N LYS A 225 1.44 6.59 23.61
CA LYS A 225 0.48 5.48 23.56
C LYS A 225 -0.77 5.86 22.74
N LEU A 226 -1.35 7.06 22.99
CA LEU A 226 -2.52 7.54 22.25
C LEU A 226 -2.24 7.81 20.77
N PHE A 227 -1.06 8.34 20.42
CA PHE A 227 -0.68 8.50 19.02
C PHE A 227 -0.58 7.16 18.30
N SER A 228 0.10 6.18 18.88
CA SER A 228 0.19 4.84 18.29
C SER A 228 -1.20 4.21 18.10
N LEU A 229 -2.07 4.30 19.10
CA LEU A 229 -3.45 3.80 18.98
C LEU A 229 -4.25 4.53 17.89
N THR A 230 -4.06 5.84 17.76
CA THR A 230 -4.71 6.63 16.68
C THR A 230 -4.23 6.17 15.31
N ASP A 231 -2.93 5.98 15.12
CA ASP A 231 -2.35 5.53 13.86
C ASP A 231 -2.87 4.13 13.48
N ILE A 232 -2.90 3.20 14.45
CA ILE A 232 -3.42 1.85 14.29
C ILE A 232 -4.92 1.89 13.90
N ALA A 233 -5.73 2.71 14.58
CA ALA A 233 -7.15 2.86 14.27
C ALA A 233 -7.37 3.42 12.85
N LEU A 234 -6.56 4.39 12.42
CA LEU A 234 -6.62 4.97 11.07
C LEU A 234 -6.19 3.95 10.00
N GLY A 235 -5.16 3.16 10.28
CA GLY A 235 -4.74 2.06 9.41
C GLY A 235 -5.83 1.00 9.27
N LEU A 236 -6.42 0.55 10.38
CA LEU A 236 -7.52 -0.41 10.39
C LEU A 236 -8.76 0.12 9.65
N LYS A 237 -9.09 1.39 9.88
CA LYS A 237 -10.15 2.07 9.13
C LYS A 237 -9.91 2.01 7.62
N ASN A 238 -8.67 2.19 7.13
CA ASN A 238 -8.37 2.11 5.69
C ASN A 238 -8.66 0.72 5.12
N ILE A 239 -8.37 -0.34 5.87
CA ILE A 239 -8.68 -1.73 5.50
C ILE A 239 -10.19 -1.91 5.44
N HIS A 240 -10.90 -1.50 6.48
CA HIS A 240 -12.36 -1.62 6.60
C HIS A 240 -13.12 -0.79 5.56
N ASP A 241 -12.65 0.43 5.22
CA ASP A 241 -13.22 1.28 4.15
C ASP A 241 -13.16 0.62 2.76
N LYS A 242 -12.28 -0.37 2.59
CA LYS A 242 -12.19 -1.18 1.36
C LYS A 242 -13.06 -2.44 1.41
N GLY A 243 -13.86 -2.59 2.45
CA GLY A 243 -14.68 -3.78 2.68
C GLY A 243 -13.86 -5.02 3.04
N LEU A 244 -12.60 -4.85 3.46
CA LEU A 244 -11.72 -5.92 3.88
C LEU A 244 -11.74 -6.09 5.41
N MET A 245 -11.29 -7.26 5.86
CA MET A 245 -10.95 -7.57 7.24
C MET A 245 -9.49 -8.04 7.27
N HIS A 246 -8.77 -7.75 8.37
CA HIS A 246 -7.37 -8.15 8.50
C HIS A 246 -7.20 -9.63 8.84
N HIS A 247 -8.07 -10.19 9.67
CA HIS A 247 -8.11 -11.58 10.14
C HIS A 247 -7.00 -12.02 11.11
N ASP A 248 -5.85 -11.35 11.12
CA ASP A 248 -4.73 -11.65 12.03
C ASP A 248 -4.23 -10.37 12.70
N PHE A 249 -5.15 -9.66 13.36
CA PHE A 249 -4.89 -8.34 13.92
C PHE A 249 -4.33 -8.42 15.34
N HIS A 250 -3.01 -8.28 15.47
CA HIS A 250 -2.30 -8.33 16.76
C HIS A 250 -1.04 -7.46 16.76
N CYS A 251 -0.46 -7.18 17.94
CA CYS A 251 0.70 -6.29 18.08
C CYS A 251 1.98 -6.79 17.36
N GLY A 252 2.04 -8.04 16.92
CA GLY A 252 3.13 -8.56 16.08
C GLY A 252 3.03 -8.06 14.64
N ASN A 253 1.81 -7.80 14.13
CA ASN A 253 1.51 -7.29 12.79
C ASN A 253 1.33 -5.77 12.76
N ILE A 254 1.71 -5.08 13.83
CA ILE A 254 1.85 -3.64 13.90
C ILE A 254 3.35 -3.34 13.98
N LEU A 255 3.87 -2.62 12.99
CA LEU A 255 5.25 -2.13 13.01
C LEU A 255 5.29 -0.70 13.52
N SER A 256 6.41 -0.30 14.08
CA SER A 256 6.57 1.02 14.68
C SER A 256 7.92 1.63 14.30
N ASP A 257 7.91 2.91 14.02
CA ASP A 257 9.12 3.74 13.92
C ASP A 257 9.36 4.42 15.28
N PHE A 258 9.51 3.61 16.33
CA PHE A 258 9.68 3.97 17.74
C PHE A 258 9.64 5.48 18.02
N ASP A 259 8.66 5.94 18.80
CA ASP A 259 8.37 7.33 19.18
C ASP A 259 7.61 8.21 18.17
N LYS A 260 7.29 7.72 16.97
CA LYS A 260 6.63 8.55 15.95
C LYS A 260 5.32 7.99 15.42
N GLU A 261 5.34 6.81 14.84
CA GLU A 261 4.23 6.30 14.03
C GLU A 261 4.09 4.78 14.15
N ALA A 262 2.84 4.29 14.00
CA ALA A 262 2.52 2.87 13.93
C ALA A 262 1.93 2.52 12.55
N PHE A 263 2.26 1.31 12.05
CA PHE A 263 1.91 0.85 10.71
C PHE A 263 1.39 -0.58 10.76
N ILE A 264 0.27 -0.85 10.09
CA ILE A 264 -0.26 -2.21 9.92
C ILE A 264 0.50 -2.89 8.79
N THR A 265 0.82 -4.16 8.98
CA THR A 265 1.47 -5.04 7.99
C THR A 265 0.81 -6.40 7.98
N ASP A 266 1.29 -7.30 7.11
CA ASP A 266 0.83 -8.69 6.98
C ASP A 266 -0.65 -8.80 6.57
N LEU A 267 -0.93 -8.43 5.33
CA LEU A 267 -2.27 -8.43 4.75
C LEU A 267 -2.60 -9.75 4.01
N GLY A 268 -1.79 -10.80 4.20
CA GLY A 268 -1.94 -12.09 3.51
C GLY A 268 -3.25 -12.81 3.83
N LEU A 269 -3.79 -12.59 5.02
CA LEU A 269 -5.08 -13.16 5.44
C LEU A 269 -6.27 -12.21 5.20
N CYS A 270 -6.05 -11.01 4.63
CA CYS A 270 -7.13 -10.07 4.36
C CYS A 270 -8.18 -10.68 3.42
N GLN A 271 -9.45 -10.54 3.78
CA GLN A 271 -10.59 -11.06 3.03
C GLN A 271 -11.72 -10.02 2.97
N PRO A 272 -12.56 -10.07 1.90
CA PRO A 272 -13.76 -9.26 1.85
C PRO A 272 -14.75 -9.59 2.96
N ALA A 273 -15.29 -8.56 3.60
CA ALA A 273 -16.25 -8.69 4.71
C ALA A 273 -17.60 -9.35 4.31
N ASN A 274 -17.89 -9.45 3.02
CA ASN A 274 -19.17 -9.91 2.49
C ASN A 274 -19.13 -11.34 1.91
N ILE A 275 -18.00 -12.04 1.95
CA ILE A 275 -17.94 -13.43 1.49
C ILE A 275 -18.41 -14.33 2.63
N LYS A 276 -19.63 -14.89 2.47
CA LYS A 276 -20.02 -16.05 3.27
C LYS A 276 -19.11 -17.20 2.88
N SER A 277 -18.28 -17.66 3.81
CA SER A 277 -17.46 -18.87 3.58
C SER A 277 -18.40 -20.00 3.15
N SER A 278 -18.15 -20.59 1.96
CA SER A 278 -18.82 -21.79 1.53
C SER A 278 -18.72 -22.82 2.66
N GLN A 279 -19.84 -23.55 2.91
CA GLN A 279 -20.00 -24.52 3.98
C GLN A 279 -18.96 -25.65 3.88
N ASN A 280 -17.71 -25.41 4.24
CA ASN A 280 -16.74 -26.46 4.48
C ASN A 280 -16.57 -26.65 5.98
N SER A 281 -16.85 -27.86 6.43
CA SER A 281 -16.97 -28.32 7.81
C SER A 281 -15.69 -28.28 8.67
N ASN A 282 -14.56 -27.74 8.18
CA ASN A 282 -13.32 -27.49 8.95
C ASN A 282 -12.96 -26.03 8.85
N LYS A 283 -13.61 -25.17 9.64
CA LYS A 283 -13.18 -23.78 9.81
C LYS A 283 -11.90 -23.77 10.65
N GLU A 284 -10.75 -23.62 10.01
CA GLU A 284 -9.52 -23.31 10.71
C GLU A 284 -9.62 -21.91 11.31
N ILE A 285 -9.35 -21.80 12.62
CA ILE A 285 -9.28 -20.52 13.32
C ILE A 285 -7.83 -20.04 13.20
N TYR A 286 -7.65 -18.93 12.51
CA TYR A 286 -6.35 -18.26 12.36
C TYR A 286 -6.19 -17.15 13.38
N GLY A 287 -4.92 -16.84 13.73
CA GLY A 287 -4.57 -15.70 14.55
C GLY A 287 -3.96 -16.08 15.90
N VAL A 288 -3.50 -15.06 16.62
CA VAL A 288 -2.90 -15.20 17.98
C VAL A 288 -4.03 -15.20 19.01
N LEU A 289 -4.21 -16.31 19.73
CA LEU A 289 -5.36 -16.63 20.57
C LEU A 289 -5.92 -15.45 21.42
N PRO A 290 -5.14 -14.66 22.16
CA PRO A 290 -5.68 -13.55 22.94
C PRO A 290 -6.36 -12.45 22.12
N TYR A 291 -6.02 -12.33 20.83
CA TYR A 291 -6.55 -11.31 19.92
C TYR A 291 -7.72 -11.79 19.08
N VAL A 292 -8.01 -13.12 19.13
CA VAL A 292 -9.15 -13.69 18.40
C VAL A 292 -10.44 -13.41 19.17
N ALA A 293 -11.41 -12.82 18.49
CA ALA A 293 -12.69 -12.46 19.10
C ALA A 293 -13.45 -13.69 19.63
N PRO A 294 -14.13 -13.58 20.80
CA PRO A 294 -14.80 -14.71 21.43
C PRO A 294 -15.86 -15.39 20.56
N GLU A 295 -16.55 -14.63 19.71
CA GLU A 295 -17.53 -15.16 18.77
C GLU A 295 -16.88 -16.04 17.70
N VAL A 296 -15.66 -15.69 17.25
CA VAL A 296 -14.87 -16.48 16.29
C VAL A 296 -14.43 -17.79 16.93
N LEU A 297 -13.96 -17.74 18.19
CA LEU A 297 -13.61 -18.94 18.96
C LEU A 297 -14.81 -19.88 19.16
N ARG A 298 -16.05 -19.35 19.13
CA ARG A 298 -17.30 -20.13 19.19
C ARG A 298 -17.78 -20.58 17.80
N GLY A 299 -16.95 -20.45 16.75
CA GLY A 299 -17.25 -20.93 15.40
C GLY A 299 -18.05 -19.97 14.53
N LYS A 300 -18.24 -18.70 14.95
CA LYS A 300 -18.81 -17.67 14.08
C LYS A 300 -17.78 -17.19 13.06
N GLU A 301 -18.24 -16.52 12.03
CA GLU A 301 -17.38 -15.96 11.00
C GLU A 301 -16.61 -14.75 11.51
N TYR A 302 -15.42 -14.52 10.94
CA TYR A 302 -14.70 -13.27 11.13
C TYR A 302 -15.50 -12.12 10.53
N THR A 303 -15.40 -10.97 11.17
CA THR A 303 -16.04 -9.73 10.74
C THR A 303 -15.08 -8.56 11.00
N GLN A 304 -15.37 -7.37 10.48
CA GLN A 304 -14.64 -6.17 10.86
C GLN A 304 -14.69 -5.92 12.38
N ALA A 305 -15.76 -6.35 13.05
CA ALA A 305 -15.85 -6.28 14.52
C ALA A 305 -14.85 -7.20 15.22
N SER A 306 -14.47 -8.33 14.62
CA SER A 306 -13.42 -9.21 15.16
C SER A 306 -12.05 -8.52 15.14
N ASP A 307 -11.72 -7.76 14.10
CA ASP A 307 -10.50 -6.93 14.07
C ASP A 307 -10.53 -5.82 15.15
N ILE A 308 -11.72 -5.22 15.38
CA ILE A 308 -11.90 -4.21 16.44
C ILE A 308 -11.70 -4.82 17.83
N TYR A 309 -12.11 -6.08 18.05
CA TYR A 309 -11.77 -6.80 19.30
C TYR A 309 -10.25 -6.90 19.46
N GLY A 310 -9.52 -7.34 18.41
CA GLY A 310 -8.05 -7.38 18.42
C GLY A 310 -7.42 -6.02 18.71
N TYR A 311 -7.97 -4.95 18.13
CA TYR A 311 -7.56 -3.58 18.45
C TYR A 311 -7.79 -3.24 19.93
N GLY A 312 -8.92 -3.64 20.51
CA GLY A 312 -9.20 -3.47 21.94
C GLY A 312 -8.17 -4.15 22.83
N ILE A 313 -7.72 -5.37 22.48
CA ILE A 313 -6.65 -6.08 23.19
C ILE A 313 -5.30 -5.34 23.08
N ILE A 314 -5.00 -4.75 21.90
CA ILE A 314 -3.77 -3.93 21.73
C ILE A 314 -3.82 -2.68 22.62
N ALA A 315 -5.00 -2.08 22.78
CA ALA A 315 -5.18 -0.86 23.55
C ALA A 315 -5.14 -1.08 25.07
N TYR A 316 -5.51 -2.29 25.54
CA TYR A 316 -5.44 -2.71 26.93
C TYR A 316 -4.02 -2.96 27.39
#